data_0c02dda94574cf7156bc2ab763832e81
#
_entry.id   0c02dda94574cf7156bc2ab763832e81
#
_cell.length_a   1.000
_cell.length_b   1.000
_cell.length_c   1.000
_cell.angle_alpha   90.00
_cell.angle_beta   90.00
_cell.angle_gamma   90.00
#
_symmetry.space_group_name_H-M   'P 1'
#
loop_
_entity.id
_entity.type
_entity.pdbx_description
1 polymer ?
#
loop_
_entity_poly.entity_id
_entity_poly.type
_entity_poly.pdbx_seq_one_letter_code
_entity_poly.pdbx_strand_id
1 'polypeptide(L)'
;VDMNLFPGGFNNLNPDFHPLAVQAAMMAREGYCPDARRVLLIPENHTRNQFYLQNVAALAKILRQAGLVVRIGSLNPEISEPTTLELPDGSTMLQEPVIRTANRVGLADFDPCVVLLNNDLSAGIPEILENIEQTLLPPLHAGWSTRTKTQHFTAYDQVVNDFAELIGIDPWVVNPYFEHVDGLDFQSREGEEKLAATVDAMVAKIQLKYTEHGIEQTPFVIVKANAGTYGMGIMSVKSGEELLGLNRKQRNKMAVIKEGVTVHDVIVQEGVP
;
A
#
# COMPACT_ATOMS: atom_id res chain seq x y z
N VAL A 1 12.33 -3.25 -1.89
CA VAL A 1 11.26 -2.24 -1.74
C VAL A 1 10.03 -2.74 -2.47
N ASP A 2 8.90 -2.85 -1.76
CA ASP A 2 7.64 -3.19 -2.39
C ASP A 2 7.05 -1.96 -3.11
N MET A 3 6.28 -2.21 -4.17
CA MET A 3 5.67 -1.15 -4.97
C MET A 3 4.22 -0.93 -4.53
N ASN A 4 3.87 0.33 -4.28
CA ASN A 4 2.48 0.73 -4.12
C ASN A 4 1.88 1.02 -5.50
N LEU A 5 0.80 0.33 -5.85
CA LEU A 5 0.09 0.52 -7.13
C LEU A 5 -0.99 1.61 -7.05
N PHE A 6 -1.23 2.15 -5.87
CA PHE A 6 -2.23 3.20 -5.65
C PHE A 6 -1.54 4.57 -5.63
N PRO A 7 -1.99 5.52 -6.45
CA PRO A 7 -1.32 6.81 -6.59
C PRO A 7 -1.24 7.58 -5.27
N GLY A 8 -0.06 8.11 -4.94
CA GLY A 8 0.17 8.88 -3.73
C GLY A 8 1.25 9.94 -3.90
N GLY A 9 1.27 10.94 -2.99
CA GLY A 9 2.29 11.98 -2.96
C GLY A 9 2.13 13.11 -3.97
N PHE A 10 1.01 13.22 -4.66
CA PHE A 10 0.78 14.28 -5.67
C PHE A 10 0.78 15.69 -5.07
N ASN A 11 0.44 15.86 -3.80
CA ASN A 11 0.55 17.12 -3.08
C ASN A 11 2.01 17.56 -2.83
N ASN A 12 2.97 16.66 -2.98
CA ASN A 12 4.41 16.92 -2.80
C ASN A 12 5.16 17.07 -4.14
N LEU A 13 4.46 17.07 -5.26
CA LEU A 13 5.09 17.32 -6.56
C LEU A 13 5.66 18.73 -6.61
N ASN A 14 6.92 18.82 -7.07
CA ASN A 14 7.48 20.12 -7.41
C ASN A 14 6.62 20.79 -8.49
N PRO A 15 6.20 22.05 -8.30
CA PRO A 15 5.37 22.79 -9.26
C PRO A 15 5.94 22.80 -10.69
N ASP A 16 7.25 22.78 -10.85
CA ASP A 16 7.91 22.75 -12.16
C ASP A 16 7.62 21.47 -12.95
N PHE A 17 7.33 20.38 -12.26
CA PHE A 17 6.98 19.07 -12.87
C PHE A 17 5.48 18.82 -13.02
N HIS A 18 4.64 19.78 -12.60
CA HIS A 18 3.20 19.64 -12.75
C HIS A 18 2.75 19.42 -14.22
N PRO A 19 3.31 20.13 -15.23
CA PRO A 19 2.97 19.85 -16.63
C PRO A 19 3.32 18.41 -17.07
N LEU A 20 4.41 17.84 -16.56
CA LEU A 20 4.78 16.46 -16.85
C LEU A 20 3.79 15.47 -16.23
N ALA A 21 3.29 15.74 -15.03
CA ALA A 21 2.25 14.91 -14.40
C ALA A 21 0.95 14.93 -15.22
N VAL A 22 0.56 16.09 -15.74
CA VAL A 22 -0.60 16.21 -16.64
C VAL A 22 -0.37 15.43 -17.94
N GLN A 23 0.81 15.56 -18.55
CA GLN A 23 1.17 14.81 -19.75
C GLN A 23 1.16 13.30 -19.52
N ALA A 24 1.71 12.84 -18.38
CA ALA A 24 1.67 11.43 -18.00
C ALA A 24 0.23 10.91 -17.84
N ALA A 25 -0.67 11.71 -17.25
CA ALA A 25 -2.09 11.36 -17.14
C ALA A 25 -2.77 11.27 -18.52
N MET A 26 -2.43 12.15 -19.47
CA MET A 26 -2.92 12.07 -20.86
C MET A 26 -2.44 10.79 -21.53
N MET A 27 -1.16 10.47 -21.42
CA MET A 27 -0.58 9.25 -22.00
C MET A 27 -1.20 7.99 -21.38
N ALA A 28 -1.39 7.96 -20.05
CA ALA A 28 -2.05 6.84 -19.38
C ALA A 28 -3.47 6.64 -19.86
N ARG A 29 -4.24 7.73 -20.04
CA ARG A 29 -5.58 7.66 -20.61
C ARG A 29 -5.57 7.06 -22.02
N GLU A 30 -4.66 7.51 -22.89
CA GLU A 30 -4.54 7.01 -24.26
C GLU A 30 -4.15 5.52 -24.31
N GLY A 31 -3.30 5.06 -23.38
CA GLY A 31 -2.86 3.67 -23.32
C GLY A 31 -3.90 2.69 -22.76
N TYR A 32 -4.67 3.11 -21.73
CA TYR A 32 -5.59 2.20 -21.02
C TYR A 32 -7.06 2.42 -21.34
N CYS A 33 -7.49 3.65 -21.58
CA CYS A 33 -8.88 4.03 -21.78
C CYS A 33 -8.98 5.22 -22.73
N PRO A 34 -8.68 5.08 -24.04
CA PRO A 34 -8.63 6.21 -24.98
C PRO A 34 -9.95 6.98 -25.08
N ASP A 35 -11.07 6.29 -24.89
CA ASP A 35 -12.41 6.91 -24.91
C ASP A 35 -12.87 7.44 -23.58
N ALA A 36 -12.04 7.32 -22.52
CA ALA A 36 -12.40 7.80 -21.20
C ALA A 36 -12.60 9.32 -21.21
N ARG A 37 -13.73 9.75 -20.67
CA ARG A 37 -14.08 11.17 -20.47
C ARG A 37 -14.46 11.46 -19.03
N ARG A 38 -15.11 10.52 -18.34
CA ARG A 38 -15.64 10.66 -16.99
C ARG A 38 -14.97 9.67 -16.07
N VAL A 39 -14.35 10.18 -15.02
CA VAL A 39 -13.62 9.39 -14.00
C VAL A 39 -14.24 9.61 -12.64
N LEU A 40 -14.58 8.54 -11.96
CA LEU A 40 -14.91 8.55 -10.55
C LEU A 40 -13.65 8.22 -9.75
N LEU A 41 -13.13 9.20 -9.02
CA LEU A 41 -11.99 9.00 -8.12
C LEU A 41 -12.52 8.59 -6.75
N ILE A 42 -12.14 7.41 -6.26
CA ILE A 42 -12.56 6.88 -4.95
C ILE A 42 -11.35 6.87 -4.01
N PRO A 43 -11.31 7.79 -3.03
CA PRO A 43 -10.28 7.81 -2.00
C PRO A 43 -10.56 6.81 -0.87
N GLU A 44 -9.62 6.72 0.07
CA GLU A 44 -9.83 6.07 1.36
C GLU A 44 -10.86 6.80 2.22
N ASN A 45 -11.41 6.10 3.21
CA ASN A 45 -12.44 6.63 4.12
C ASN A 45 -11.85 7.60 5.17
N HIS A 46 -10.91 8.46 4.76
CA HIS A 46 -10.28 9.45 5.62
C HIS A 46 -10.89 10.84 5.41
N THR A 47 -11.54 11.37 6.43
CA THR A 47 -12.06 12.74 6.42
C THR A 47 -11.21 13.71 7.23
N ARG A 48 -10.24 13.21 8.00
CA ARG A 48 -9.42 14.02 8.94
C ARG A 48 -7.94 14.12 8.56
N ASN A 49 -7.43 13.23 7.71
CA ASN A 49 -6.05 13.31 7.24
C ASN A 49 -5.93 14.34 6.11
N GLN A 50 -5.67 15.57 6.49
CA GLN A 50 -5.67 16.70 5.56
C GLN A 50 -4.59 16.59 4.47
N PHE A 51 -3.42 16.04 4.79
CA PHE A 51 -2.36 15.82 3.77
C PHE A 51 -2.78 14.78 2.74
N TYR A 52 -3.49 13.75 3.17
CA TYR A 52 -4.05 12.77 2.26
C TYR A 52 -5.15 13.40 1.37
N LEU A 53 -6.02 14.21 1.94
CA LEU A 53 -7.05 14.92 1.17
C LEU A 53 -6.44 15.88 0.14
N GLN A 54 -5.35 16.57 0.49
CA GLN A 54 -4.58 17.38 -0.47
C GLN A 54 -4.01 16.53 -1.61
N ASN A 55 -3.50 15.33 -1.33
CA ASN A 55 -3.05 14.39 -2.36
C ASN A 55 -4.18 14.04 -3.35
N VAL A 56 -5.36 13.71 -2.82
CA VAL A 56 -6.56 13.40 -3.65
C VAL A 56 -6.97 14.59 -4.50
N ALA A 57 -7.00 15.79 -3.92
CA ALA A 57 -7.32 17.02 -4.64
C ALA A 57 -6.30 17.34 -5.74
N ALA A 58 -5.00 17.17 -5.47
CA ALA A 58 -3.94 17.36 -6.44
C ALA A 58 -4.06 16.37 -7.61
N LEU A 59 -4.30 15.08 -7.33
CA LEU A 59 -4.55 14.08 -8.36
C LEU A 59 -5.78 14.42 -9.20
N ALA A 60 -6.90 14.79 -8.57
CA ALA A 60 -8.11 15.20 -9.30
C ALA A 60 -7.86 16.42 -10.20
N LYS A 61 -7.05 17.39 -9.74
CA LYS A 61 -6.65 18.56 -10.53
C LYS A 61 -5.83 18.17 -11.76
N ILE A 62 -4.83 17.29 -11.60
CA ILE A 62 -4.00 16.79 -12.71
C ILE A 62 -4.88 16.10 -13.77
N LEU A 63 -5.77 15.21 -13.34
CA LEU A 63 -6.67 14.50 -14.24
C LEU A 63 -7.64 15.44 -14.99
N ARG A 64 -8.16 16.46 -14.32
CA ARG A 64 -9.01 17.48 -14.95
C ARG A 64 -8.23 18.30 -16.00
N GLN A 65 -7.00 18.65 -15.71
CA GLN A 65 -6.11 19.33 -16.66
C GLN A 65 -5.71 18.45 -17.85
N ALA A 66 -5.70 17.11 -17.66
CA ALA A 66 -5.55 16.13 -18.74
C ALA A 66 -6.82 15.96 -19.59
N GLY A 67 -7.86 16.78 -19.40
CA GLY A 67 -9.09 16.80 -20.20
C GLY A 67 -10.17 15.81 -19.72
N LEU A 68 -10.10 15.34 -18.49
CA LEU A 68 -11.09 14.43 -17.92
C LEU A 68 -12.10 15.19 -17.02
N VAL A 69 -13.35 14.74 -17.02
CA VAL A 69 -14.35 15.16 -16.04
C VAL A 69 -14.20 14.23 -14.83
N VAL A 70 -13.72 14.77 -13.71
CA VAL A 70 -13.42 14.01 -12.50
C VAL A 70 -14.32 14.44 -11.37
N ARG A 71 -15.04 13.47 -10.79
CA ARG A 71 -15.77 13.65 -9.53
C ARG A 71 -15.18 12.69 -8.47
N ILE A 72 -15.30 13.05 -7.21
CA ILE A 72 -14.75 12.30 -6.10
C ILE A 72 -15.87 11.62 -5.36
N GLY A 73 -15.87 10.30 -5.37
CA GLY A 73 -16.84 9.46 -4.68
C GLY A 73 -16.32 9.00 -3.32
N SER A 74 -17.19 8.85 -2.35
CA SER A 74 -16.86 8.32 -1.03
C SER A 74 -17.59 7.00 -0.77
N LEU A 75 -16.84 6.03 -0.21
CA LEU A 75 -17.40 4.79 0.34
C LEU A 75 -17.59 4.88 1.86
N ASN A 76 -17.26 6.02 2.47
CA ASN A 76 -17.47 6.24 3.89
C ASN A 76 -18.98 6.38 4.18
N PRO A 77 -19.57 5.49 5.02
CA PRO A 77 -20.99 5.53 5.34
C PRO A 77 -21.43 6.81 6.08
N GLU A 78 -20.49 7.56 6.65
CA GLU A 78 -20.78 8.87 7.25
C GLU A 78 -21.08 9.95 6.21
N ILE A 79 -20.69 9.75 4.94
CA ILE A 79 -20.95 10.65 3.82
C ILE A 79 -22.19 10.14 3.05
N SER A 80 -23.37 10.46 3.54
CA SER A 80 -24.65 10.07 2.94
C SER A 80 -25.21 11.10 1.95
N GLU A 81 -24.62 12.29 1.90
CA GLU A 81 -24.96 13.41 1.01
C GLU A 81 -23.70 14.13 0.53
N PRO A 82 -23.77 14.92 -0.56
CA PRO A 82 -22.64 15.69 -1.03
C PRO A 82 -22.02 16.55 0.08
N THR A 83 -20.78 16.26 0.45
CA THR A 83 -20.09 16.87 1.59
C THR A 83 -18.85 17.61 1.13
N THR A 84 -18.73 18.88 1.51
CA THR A 84 -17.56 19.71 1.23
C THR A 84 -16.57 19.60 2.38
N LEU A 85 -15.33 19.22 2.05
CA LEU A 85 -14.21 19.15 2.99
C LEU A 85 -13.27 20.33 2.76
N GLU A 86 -12.86 20.99 3.84
CA GLU A 86 -11.82 22.04 3.79
C GLU A 86 -10.43 21.42 3.75
N LEU A 87 -9.56 21.99 2.93
CA LEU A 87 -8.15 21.59 2.81
C LEU A 87 -7.23 22.60 3.53
N PRO A 88 -6.00 22.20 3.90
CA PRO A 88 -5.08 23.06 4.64
C PRO A 88 -4.70 24.38 3.94
N ASP A 89 -4.81 24.42 2.62
CA ASP A 89 -4.54 25.61 1.80
C ASP A 89 -5.75 26.55 1.65
N GLY A 90 -6.86 26.26 2.35
CA GLY A 90 -8.10 27.00 2.29
C GLY A 90 -8.99 26.67 1.09
N SER A 91 -8.55 25.79 0.20
CA SER A 91 -9.38 25.27 -0.89
C SER A 91 -10.36 24.23 -0.35
N THR A 92 -11.30 23.79 -1.18
CA THR A 92 -12.31 22.81 -0.79
C THR A 92 -12.35 21.64 -1.76
N MET A 93 -12.77 20.48 -1.25
CA MET A 93 -12.98 19.26 -2.03
C MET A 93 -14.38 18.71 -1.74
N LEU A 94 -15.17 18.52 -2.79
CA LEU A 94 -16.49 17.89 -2.69
C LEU A 94 -16.33 16.37 -2.79
N GLN A 95 -16.84 15.65 -1.80
CA GLN A 95 -17.03 14.20 -1.83
C GLN A 95 -18.52 13.88 -1.89
N GLU A 96 -18.88 12.86 -2.66
CA GLU A 96 -20.25 12.48 -2.90
C GLU A 96 -20.43 10.98 -2.64
N PRO A 97 -21.58 10.53 -2.07
CA PRO A 97 -21.78 9.12 -1.80
C PRO A 97 -21.77 8.31 -3.11
N VAL A 98 -20.98 7.23 -3.12
CA VAL A 98 -20.97 6.28 -4.25
C VAL A 98 -22.24 5.45 -4.18
N ILE A 99 -22.94 5.34 -5.29
CA ILE A 99 -24.12 4.50 -5.45
C ILE A 99 -23.85 3.40 -6.46
N ARG A 100 -24.48 2.25 -6.26
CA ARG A 100 -24.43 1.14 -7.21
C ARG A 100 -25.80 0.99 -7.89
N THR A 101 -25.78 0.90 -9.22
CA THR A 101 -26.95 0.59 -10.02
C THR A 101 -26.61 -0.64 -10.89
N ALA A 102 -27.22 -1.77 -10.56
CA ALA A 102 -26.89 -3.07 -11.16
C ALA A 102 -25.38 -3.41 -11.04
N ASN A 103 -24.68 -3.49 -12.15
CA ASN A 103 -23.24 -3.80 -12.24
C ASN A 103 -22.37 -2.56 -12.52
N ARG A 104 -22.86 -1.37 -12.21
CA ARG A 104 -22.14 -0.09 -12.37
C ARG A 104 -22.14 0.70 -11.06
N VAL A 105 -21.10 1.48 -10.86
CA VAL A 105 -21.03 2.44 -9.75
C VAL A 105 -20.94 3.87 -10.29
N GLY A 106 -21.47 4.82 -9.53
CA GLY A 106 -21.46 6.22 -9.91
C GLY A 106 -21.89 7.12 -8.77
N LEU A 107 -22.33 8.34 -9.12
CA LEU A 107 -22.97 9.27 -8.20
C LEU A 107 -24.39 9.53 -8.70
N ALA A 108 -25.21 10.23 -7.94
CA ALA A 108 -26.64 10.43 -8.24
C ALA A 108 -26.93 10.87 -9.70
N ASP A 109 -26.06 11.73 -10.26
CA ASP A 109 -26.19 12.30 -11.61
C ASP A 109 -24.91 12.09 -12.46
N PHE A 110 -24.04 11.13 -12.08
CA PHE A 110 -22.76 10.92 -12.72
C PHE A 110 -22.47 9.41 -12.93
N ASP A 111 -22.51 8.98 -14.18
CA ASP A 111 -22.11 7.64 -14.60
C ASP A 111 -20.70 7.68 -15.22
N PRO A 112 -19.65 7.24 -14.50
CA PRO A 112 -18.28 7.26 -14.97
C PRO A 112 -18.01 6.11 -15.95
N CYS A 113 -17.08 6.32 -16.88
CA CYS A 113 -16.54 5.25 -17.71
C CYS A 113 -15.32 4.55 -17.05
N VAL A 114 -14.66 5.23 -16.11
CA VAL A 114 -13.52 4.69 -15.36
C VAL A 114 -13.70 4.98 -13.88
N VAL A 115 -13.42 4.00 -13.06
CA VAL A 115 -13.29 4.13 -11.61
C VAL A 115 -11.81 4.09 -11.26
N LEU A 116 -11.29 5.19 -10.72
CA LEU A 116 -9.89 5.29 -10.26
C LEU A 116 -9.84 5.18 -8.74
N LEU A 117 -9.17 4.16 -8.24
CA LEU A 117 -8.99 3.98 -6.81
C LEU A 117 -7.76 4.73 -6.31
N ASN A 118 -7.95 5.57 -5.32
CA ASN A 118 -6.90 6.05 -4.42
C ASN A 118 -7.07 5.42 -3.02
N ASN A 119 -7.72 4.29 -2.95
CA ASN A 119 -7.93 3.44 -1.78
C ASN A 119 -7.12 2.17 -1.97
N ASP A 120 -6.18 1.90 -1.09
CA ASP A 120 -5.24 0.79 -1.19
C ASP A 120 -5.87 -0.58 -0.83
N LEU A 121 -7.14 -0.61 -0.49
CA LEU A 121 -7.92 -1.81 -0.16
C LEU A 121 -7.30 -2.65 0.97
N SER A 122 -6.58 -2.03 1.89
CA SER A 122 -5.95 -2.74 3.02
C SER A 122 -6.97 -3.34 4.00
N ALA A 123 -8.16 -2.78 4.08
CA ALA A 123 -9.27 -3.30 4.90
C ALA A 123 -10.13 -4.36 4.20
N GLY A 124 -9.81 -4.70 2.96
CA GLY A 124 -10.59 -5.62 2.14
C GLY A 124 -11.17 -4.97 0.90
N ILE A 125 -11.79 -5.79 0.07
CA ILE A 125 -12.47 -5.33 -1.14
C ILE A 125 -13.89 -4.89 -0.77
N PRO A 126 -14.28 -3.62 -1.01
CA PRO A 126 -15.66 -3.20 -0.79
C PRO A 126 -16.62 -3.91 -1.74
N GLU A 127 -17.68 -4.53 -1.20
CA GLU A 127 -18.67 -5.28 -1.98
C GLU A 127 -19.29 -4.43 -3.12
N ILE A 128 -19.46 -3.14 -2.89
CA ILE A 128 -20.00 -2.22 -3.90
C ILE A 128 -19.14 -2.14 -5.18
N LEU A 129 -17.85 -2.49 -5.10
CA LEU A 129 -16.91 -2.46 -6.22
C LEU A 129 -16.74 -3.82 -6.92
N GLU A 130 -17.30 -4.89 -6.35
CA GLU A 130 -17.15 -6.23 -6.94
C GLU A 130 -17.98 -6.38 -8.21
N ASN A 131 -17.40 -7.04 -9.22
CA ASN A 131 -18.08 -7.39 -10.46
C ASN A 131 -18.74 -6.20 -11.18
N ILE A 132 -18.12 -5.02 -11.14
CA ILE A 132 -18.56 -3.86 -11.93
C ILE A 132 -18.07 -4.00 -13.38
N GLU A 133 -18.85 -3.46 -14.33
CA GLU A 133 -18.52 -3.45 -15.76
C GLU A 133 -17.50 -2.38 -16.14
N GLN A 134 -17.39 -1.35 -15.34
CA GLN A 134 -16.50 -0.23 -15.61
C GLN A 134 -15.04 -0.63 -15.44
N THR A 135 -14.17 -0.03 -16.23
CA THR A 135 -12.71 -0.13 -16.01
C THR A 135 -12.37 0.40 -14.65
N LEU A 136 -11.78 -0.45 -13.80
CA LEU A 136 -11.36 -0.13 -12.44
C LEU A 136 -9.83 -0.16 -12.37
N LEU A 137 -9.22 0.94 -11.96
CA LEU A 137 -7.78 1.15 -11.89
C LEU A 137 -7.36 1.67 -10.50
N PRO A 138 -6.34 1.10 -9.88
CA PRO A 138 -5.79 -0.23 -10.12
C PRO A 138 -6.85 -1.33 -9.92
N PRO A 139 -6.66 -2.53 -10.48
CA PRO A 139 -7.64 -3.61 -10.31
C PRO A 139 -7.73 -4.06 -8.85
N LEU A 140 -8.86 -4.59 -8.41
CA LEU A 140 -9.13 -4.97 -7.01
C LEU A 140 -8.09 -5.94 -6.43
N HIS A 141 -7.60 -6.88 -7.25
CA HIS A 141 -6.57 -7.85 -6.84
C HIS A 141 -5.18 -7.22 -6.58
N ALA A 142 -4.99 -5.97 -6.95
CA ALA A 142 -3.77 -5.23 -6.64
C ALA A 142 -3.77 -4.61 -5.23
N GLY A 143 -4.91 -4.68 -4.52
CA GLY A 143 -5.06 -4.16 -3.16
C GLY A 143 -4.25 -4.94 -2.11
N TRP A 144 -3.88 -4.25 -1.04
CA TRP A 144 -3.04 -4.80 0.02
C TRP A 144 -3.72 -5.89 0.87
N SER A 145 -5.03 -6.04 0.80
CA SER A 145 -5.73 -7.18 1.41
C SER A 145 -5.56 -8.49 0.62
N THR A 146 -5.29 -8.37 -0.68
CA THR A 146 -5.12 -9.52 -1.58
C THR A 146 -3.64 -9.75 -1.91
N ARG A 147 -2.89 -8.68 -2.18
CA ARG A 147 -1.46 -8.73 -2.49
C ARG A 147 -0.63 -8.53 -1.23
N THR A 148 -0.19 -9.62 -0.64
CA THR A 148 0.67 -9.58 0.55
C THR A 148 2.13 -9.28 0.20
N LYS A 149 2.90 -8.81 1.20
CA LYS A 149 4.35 -8.57 1.04
C LYS A 149 5.10 -9.85 0.70
N THR A 150 4.71 -10.97 1.33
CA THR A 150 5.31 -12.29 1.04
C THR A 150 5.14 -12.67 -0.43
N GLN A 151 3.94 -12.54 -0.98
CA GLN A 151 3.69 -12.82 -2.40
C GLN A 151 4.54 -11.94 -3.32
N HIS A 152 4.63 -10.65 -2.99
CA HIS A 152 5.46 -9.71 -3.74
C HIS A 152 6.94 -10.12 -3.72
N PHE A 153 7.50 -10.38 -2.53
CA PHE A 153 8.92 -10.74 -2.41
C PHE A 153 9.23 -12.13 -2.97
N THR A 154 8.30 -13.08 -2.91
CA THR A 154 8.45 -14.37 -3.58
C THR A 154 8.57 -14.23 -5.10
N ALA A 155 7.70 -13.42 -5.71
CA ALA A 155 7.78 -13.16 -7.15
C ALA A 155 9.04 -12.36 -7.51
N TYR A 156 9.42 -11.39 -6.66
CA TYR A 156 10.64 -10.61 -6.85
C TYR A 156 11.90 -11.47 -6.75
N ASP A 157 11.95 -12.38 -5.76
CA ASP A 157 13.08 -13.32 -5.57
C ASP A 157 13.33 -14.17 -6.82
N GLN A 158 12.28 -14.70 -7.41
CA GLN A 158 12.40 -15.47 -8.65
C GLN A 158 13.04 -14.64 -9.78
N VAL A 159 12.52 -13.44 -10.03
CA VAL A 159 13.02 -12.55 -11.08
C VAL A 159 14.49 -12.14 -10.82
N VAL A 160 14.81 -11.86 -9.55
CA VAL A 160 16.18 -11.46 -9.17
C VAL A 160 17.17 -12.61 -9.31
N ASN A 161 16.78 -13.84 -8.94
CA ASN A 161 17.67 -15.01 -9.13
C ASN A 161 18.00 -15.22 -10.61
N ASP A 162 17.00 -15.17 -11.50
CA ASP A 162 17.19 -15.30 -12.95
C ASP A 162 18.08 -14.15 -13.48
N PHE A 163 17.86 -12.92 -13.01
CA PHE A 163 18.69 -11.77 -13.41
C PHE A 163 20.12 -11.86 -12.90
N ALA A 164 20.31 -12.25 -11.63
CA ALA A 164 21.62 -12.38 -11.01
C ALA A 164 22.46 -13.46 -11.69
N GLU A 165 21.84 -14.60 -12.07
CA GLU A 165 22.48 -15.64 -12.86
C GLU A 165 22.94 -15.11 -14.23
N LEU A 166 22.08 -14.34 -14.92
CA LEU A 166 22.37 -13.77 -16.25
C LEU A 166 23.59 -12.85 -16.23
N ILE A 167 23.78 -12.04 -15.18
CA ILE A 167 24.86 -11.06 -15.09
C ILE A 167 26.03 -11.53 -14.20
N GLY A 168 25.94 -12.71 -13.60
CA GLY A 168 27.03 -13.33 -12.81
C GLY A 168 27.26 -12.64 -11.45
N ILE A 169 26.21 -12.18 -10.75
CA ILE A 169 26.32 -11.60 -9.41
C ILE A 169 25.59 -12.47 -8.38
N ASP A 170 25.94 -12.27 -7.09
CA ASP A 170 25.17 -12.85 -5.99
C ASP A 170 23.79 -12.14 -5.90
N PRO A 171 22.67 -12.89 -5.98
CA PRO A 171 21.34 -12.29 -5.87
C PRO A 171 21.12 -11.51 -4.57
N TRP A 172 21.81 -11.84 -3.49
CA TRP A 172 21.74 -11.12 -2.22
C TRP A 172 22.12 -9.63 -2.35
N VAL A 173 22.98 -9.26 -3.29
CA VAL A 173 23.39 -7.85 -3.52
C VAL A 173 22.19 -6.96 -3.92
N VAL A 174 21.16 -7.55 -4.50
CA VAL A 174 19.97 -6.81 -5.01
C VAL A 174 18.66 -7.25 -4.37
N ASN A 175 18.65 -8.35 -3.59
CA ASN A 175 17.46 -8.89 -2.95
C ASN A 175 17.72 -9.24 -1.48
N PRO A 176 17.10 -8.56 -0.52
CA PRO A 176 17.23 -8.88 0.90
C PRO A 176 16.55 -10.21 1.21
N TYR A 177 17.09 -10.95 2.18
CA TYR A 177 16.43 -12.14 2.70
C TYR A 177 15.09 -11.81 3.34
N PHE A 178 14.15 -12.72 3.20
CA PHE A 178 12.85 -12.64 3.86
C PHE A 178 12.29 -14.03 4.19
N GLU A 179 11.43 -14.09 5.20
CA GLU A 179 10.69 -15.28 5.62
C GLU A 179 9.28 -14.91 6.04
N HIS A 180 8.33 -15.78 5.77
CA HIS A 180 6.93 -15.62 6.19
C HIS A 180 6.67 -16.41 7.48
N VAL A 181 6.02 -15.77 8.44
CA VAL A 181 5.60 -16.42 9.71
C VAL A 181 4.13 -16.14 9.94
N ASP A 182 3.35 -17.21 10.03
CA ASP A 182 1.91 -17.24 10.29
C ASP A 182 1.57 -17.78 11.68
N GLY A 183 0.30 -17.75 12.02
CA GLY A 183 -0.21 -18.28 13.29
C GLY A 183 0.22 -17.45 14.50
N LEU A 184 0.24 -16.13 14.34
CA LEU A 184 0.68 -15.19 15.37
C LEU A 184 -0.50 -14.52 16.06
N ASP A 185 -0.38 -14.34 17.38
CA ASP A 185 -1.17 -13.40 18.16
C ASP A 185 -0.28 -12.70 19.18
N PHE A 186 0.04 -11.43 18.90
CA PHE A 186 0.89 -10.61 19.77
C PHE A 186 0.23 -10.26 21.13
N GLN A 187 -1.09 -10.43 21.27
CA GLN A 187 -1.78 -10.21 22.55
C GLN A 187 -1.68 -11.41 23.46
N SER A 188 -2.00 -12.60 22.96
CA SER A 188 -1.89 -13.87 23.69
C SER A 188 -0.49 -14.44 23.72
N ARG A 189 0.43 -13.93 22.88
CA ARG A 189 1.79 -14.41 22.66
C ARG A 189 1.87 -15.75 21.91
N GLU A 190 0.81 -16.13 21.22
CA GLU A 190 0.80 -17.31 20.38
C GLU A 190 1.76 -17.13 19.20
N GLY A 191 2.60 -18.15 18.93
CA GLY A 191 3.56 -18.17 17.84
C GLY A 191 4.82 -17.30 18.05
N GLU A 192 4.97 -16.57 19.17
CA GLU A 192 6.15 -15.73 19.42
C GLU A 192 7.47 -16.52 19.43
N GLU A 193 7.48 -17.77 19.94
CA GLU A 193 8.68 -18.61 19.93
C GLU A 193 9.09 -19.01 18.51
N LYS A 194 8.13 -19.34 17.65
CA LYS A 194 8.37 -19.60 16.21
C LYS A 194 8.96 -18.37 15.54
N LEU A 195 8.38 -17.21 15.79
CA LEU A 195 8.87 -15.94 15.24
C LEU A 195 10.27 -15.61 15.74
N ALA A 196 10.57 -15.81 17.04
CA ALA A 196 11.89 -15.57 17.61
C ALA A 196 12.95 -16.49 16.98
N ALA A 197 12.65 -17.76 16.81
CA ALA A 197 13.55 -18.70 16.13
C ALA A 197 13.81 -18.32 14.66
N THR A 198 12.79 -17.83 13.96
CA THR A 198 12.94 -17.31 12.58
C THR A 198 13.84 -16.08 12.53
N VAL A 199 13.68 -15.16 13.50
CA VAL A 199 14.54 -13.97 13.62
C VAL A 199 16.00 -14.37 13.82
N ASP A 200 16.29 -15.29 14.76
CA ASP A 200 17.65 -15.73 15.03
C ASP A 200 18.28 -16.43 13.83
N ALA A 201 17.54 -17.29 13.15
CA ALA A 201 18.01 -17.95 11.92
C ALA A 201 18.31 -16.94 10.80
N MET A 202 17.44 -15.94 10.62
CA MET A 202 17.63 -14.88 9.63
C MET A 202 18.85 -14.03 9.95
N VAL A 203 19.01 -13.58 11.20
CA VAL A 203 20.17 -12.80 11.64
C VAL A 203 21.48 -13.59 11.42
N ALA A 204 21.50 -14.88 11.74
CA ALA A 204 22.65 -15.72 11.49
C ALA A 204 22.98 -15.82 9.98
N LYS A 205 21.96 -15.97 9.14
CA LYS A 205 22.12 -16.01 7.67
C LYS A 205 22.69 -14.70 7.11
N ILE A 206 22.20 -13.55 7.59
CA ILE A 206 22.71 -12.23 7.22
C ILE A 206 24.14 -12.05 7.70
N GLN A 207 24.47 -12.48 8.92
CA GLN A 207 25.83 -12.38 9.44
C GLN A 207 26.86 -13.13 8.59
N LEU A 208 26.48 -14.27 8.00
CA LEU A 208 27.35 -14.99 7.05
C LEU A 208 27.65 -14.13 5.82
N LYS A 209 26.64 -13.47 5.25
CA LYS A 209 26.80 -12.55 4.11
C LYS A 209 27.63 -11.33 4.49
N TYR A 210 27.40 -10.75 5.65
CA TYR A 210 28.20 -9.63 6.14
C TYR A 210 29.67 -10.01 6.26
N THR A 211 29.97 -11.20 6.76
CA THR A 211 31.33 -11.72 6.85
C THR A 211 31.95 -11.92 5.46
N GLU A 212 31.19 -12.51 4.53
CA GLU A 212 31.61 -12.73 3.14
C GLU A 212 31.97 -11.42 2.42
N HIS A 213 31.21 -10.36 2.67
CA HIS A 213 31.37 -9.06 2.02
C HIS A 213 32.18 -8.03 2.85
N GLY A 214 32.74 -8.43 4.00
CA GLY A 214 33.53 -7.53 4.86
C GLY A 214 32.73 -6.41 5.49
N ILE A 215 31.43 -6.64 5.76
CA ILE A 215 30.52 -5.68 6.38
C ILE A 215 30.64 -5.79 7.90
N GLU A 216 31.01 -4.70 8.58
CA GLU A 216 31.25 -4.67 10.03
C GLU A 216 29.99 -4.34 10.86
N GLN A 217 28.89 -3.92 10.20
CA GLN A 217 27.65 -3.60 10.89
C GLN A 217 27.03 -4.83 11.56
N THR A 218 26.29 -4.59 12.63
CA THR A 218 25.51 -5.64 13.28
C THR A 218 24.23 -5.90 12.48
N PRO A 219 23.98 -7.13 12.02
CA PRO A 219 22.76 -7.44 11.28
C PRO A 219 21.52 -7.25 12.16
N PHE A 220 20.43 -6.89 11.52
CA PHE A 220 19.11 -6.80 12.15
C PHE A 220 18.03 -7.20 11.13
N VAL A 221 16.87 -7.48 11.62
CA VAL A 221 15.70 -7.75 10.78
C VAL A 221 14.56 -6.80 11.09
N ILE A 222 13.71 -6.61 10.11
CA ILE A 222 12.45 -5.86 10.23
C ILE A 222 11.30 -6.84 10.18
N VAL A 223 10.54 -6.91 11.25
CA VAL A 223 9.29 -7.68 11.32
C VAL A 223 8.15 -6.75 10.95
N LYS A 224 7.38 -7.10 9.93
CA LYS A 224 6.28 -6.29 9.39
C LYS A 224 5.02 -7.13 9.26
N ALA A 225 3.85 -6.55 9.52
CA ALA A 225 2.60 -7.17 9.10
C ALA A 225 2.64 -7.50 7.60
N ASN A 226 2.26 -8.71 7.23
CA ASN A 226 2.31 -9.19 5.84
C ASN A 226 1.34 -8.43 4.92
N ALA A 227 0.19 -8.04 5.46
CA ALA A 227 -0.76 -7.11 4.83
C ALA A 227 -0.68 -5.71 5.46
N GLY A 228 -1.26 -4.71 4.78
CA GLY A 228 -1.37 -3.34 5.27
C GLY A 228 -0.22 -2.42 4.88
N THR A 229 -0.42 -1.13 5.16
CA THR A 229 0.40 0.01 4.72
C THR A 229 0.71 0.98 5.86
N TYR A 230 1.31 2.13 5.55
CA TYR A 230 1.59 3.24 6.49
C TYR A 230 2.53 2.93 7.66
N GLY A 231 3.36 1.89 7.58
CA GLY A 231 4.34 1.59 8.62
C GLY A 231 3.72 1.11 9.94
N MET A 232 2.47 0.68 9.95
CA MET A 232 1.83 0.05 11.09
C MET A 232 2.23 -1.42 11.19
N GLY A 233 2.29 -1.97 12.40
CA GLY A 233 2.72 -3.35 12.60
C GLY A 233 4.16 -3.60 12.14
N ILE A 234 5.08 -2.64 12.42
CA ILE A 234 6.50 -2.74 12.07
C ILE A 234 7.37 -2.59 13.32
N MET A 235 8.38 -3.47 13.44
CA MET A 235 9.46 -3.33 14.39
C MET A 235 10.79 -3.78 13.79
N SER A 236 11.92 -3.27 14.29
CA SER A 236 13.24 -3.83 14.02
C SER A 236 13.76 -4.54 15.25
N VAL A 237 14.39 -5.70 15.08
CA VAL A 237 14.96 -6.51 16.14
C VAL A 237 16.29 -7.11 15.69
N LYS A 238 17.18 -7.36 16.64
CA LYS A 238 18.52 -7.94 16.42
C LYS A 238 18.61 -9.39 16.86
N SER A 239 17.64 -9.87 17.62
CA SER A 239 17.60 -11.25 18.12
C SER A 239 16.17 -11.67 18.46
N GLY A 240 15.95 -12.98 18.53
CA GLY A 240 14.71 -13.56 19.04
C GLY A 240 14.47 -13.22 20.53
N GLU A 241 15.53 -13.09 21.34
CA GLU A 241 15.42 -12.67 22.73
C GLU A 241 14.82 -11.25 22.86
N GLU A 242 15.26 -10.31 22.02
CA GLU A 242 14.69 -8.96 21.96
C GLU A 242 13.20 -8.99 21.64
N LEU A 243 12.77 -9.87 20.73
CA LEU A 243 11.36 -10.05 20.36
C LEU A 243 10.56 -10.63 21.53
N LEU A 244 11.05 -11.68 22.20
CA LEU A 244 10.40 -12.27 23.37
C LEU A 244 10.32 -11.30 24.57
N GLY A 245 11.22 -10.33 24.62
CA GLY A 245 11.27 -9.27 25.63
C GLY A 245 10.30 -8.11 25.39
N LEU A 246 9.50 -8.11 24.33
CA LEU A 246 8.57 -7.03 24.01
C LEU A 246 7.59 -6.76 25.17
N ASN A 247 7.47 -5.50 25.54
CA ASN A 247 6.47 -5.09 26.53
C ASN A 247 5.05 -5.01 25.90
N ARG A 248 4.02 -4.89 26.75
CA ARG A 248 2.62 -4.87 26.31
C ARG A 248 2.33 -3.76 25.28
N LYS A 249 2.95 -2.59 25.42
CA LYS A 249 2.74 -1.46 24.49
C LYS A 249 3.30 -1.78 23.11
N GLN A 250 4.47 -2.40 23.06
CA GLN A 250 5.12 -2.81 21.81
C GLN A 250 4.30 -3.92 21.11
N ARG A 251 3.85 -4.94 21.87
CA ARG A 251 2.98 -5.99 21.34
C ARG A 251 1.66 -5.44 20.79
N ASN A 252 1.00 -4.53 21.51
CA ASN A 252 -0.22 -3.88 21.03
C ASN A 252 0.00 -3.09 19.71
N LYS A 253 1.19 -2.48 19.55
CA LYS A 253 1.55 -1.80 18.30
C LYS A 253 1.68 -2.78 17.12
N MET A 254 2.11 -4.02 17.39
CA MET A 254 2.24 -5.07 16.40
C MET A 254 0.92 -5.81 16.12
N ALA A 255 0.04 -5.86 17.11
CA ALA A 255 -1.20 -6.65 17.06
C ALA A 255 -2.23 -6.12 16.06
N VAL A 256 -2.18 -4.83 15.72
CA VAL A 256 -3.24 -4.17 14.93
C VAL A 256 -2.62 -3.22 13.92
N ILE A 257 -3.14 -3.27 12.70
CA ILE A 257 -2.82 -2.34 11.61
C ILE A 257 -4.00 -1.38 11.35
N LYS A 258 -3.94 -0.64 10.25
CA LYS A 258 -4.95 0.30 9.80
C LYS A 258 -6.38 -0.31 9.89
N GLU A 259 -7.35 0.50 10.31
CA GLU A 259 -8.76 0.13 10.45
C GLU A 259 -9.05 -0.98 11.47
N GLY A 260 -8.10 -1.21 12.40
CA GLY A 260 -8.29 -2.18 13.48
C GLY A 260 -8.12 -3.66 13.06
N VAL A 261 -7.57 -3.91 11.88
CA VAL A 261 -7.33 -5.28 11.40
C VAL A 261 -6.24 -5.95 12.24
N THR A 262 -6.54 -7.13 12.77
CA THR A 262 -5.59 -7.90 13.58
C THR A 262 -4.50 -8.53 12.71
N VAL A 263 -3.26 -8.53 13.22
CA VAL A 263 -2.11 -9.14 12.56
C VAL A 263 -1.94 -10.57 13.01
N HIS A 264 -2.12 -11.51 12.11
CA HIS A 264 -1.94 -12.94 12.33
C HIS A 264 -0.76 -13.54 11.58
N ASP A 265 -0.19 -12.78 10.64
CA ASP A 265 0.99 -13.16 9.89
C ASP A 265 1.91 -11.97 9.61
N VAL A 266 3.18 -12.26 9.57
CA VAL A 266 4.23 -11.26 9.34
C VAL A 266 5.23 -11.74 8.30
N ILE A 267 5.93 -10.78 7.71
CA ILE A 267 7.18 -11.02 7.00
C ILE A 267 8.34 -10.57 7.89
N VAL A 268 9.32 -11.45 8.07
CA VAL A 268 10.62 -11.14 8.66
C VAL A 268 11.56 -10.84 7.51
N GLN A 269 12.09 -9.65 7.44
CA GLN A 269 12.91 -9.20 6.32
C GLN A 269 14.24 -8.64 6.83
N GLU A 270 15.32 -8.93 6.09
CA GLU A 270 16.63 -8.35 6.33
C GLU A 270 16.55 -6.82 6.39
N GLY A 271 17.13 -6.25 7.43
CA GLY A 271 17.29 -4.81 7.57
C GLY A 271 18.52 -4.34 6.80
N VAL A 272 18.34 -3.31 5.99
CA VAL A 272 19.45 -2.62 5.31
C VAL A 272 19.83 -1.40 6.14
N PRO A 273 21.10 -1.27 6.56
CA PRO A 273 21.59 -0.15 7.38
C PRO A 273 21.43 1.21 6.71
#